data_183d029318e14cc9436c76755b9e1de2
#
_entry.id   183d029318e14cc9436c76755b9e1de2
#
_cell.length_a   1.000
_cell.length_b   1.000
_cell.length_c   1.000
_cell.angle_alpha   90.00
_cell.angle_beta   90.00
_cell.angle_gamma   90.00
#
_symmetry.space_group_name_H-M   'P 1'
#
loop_
_entity.id
_entity.type
_entity.pdbx_description
1 polymer ?
#
loop_
_entity_poly.entity_id
_entity_poly.type
_entity_poly.pdbx_seq_one_letter_code
_entity_poly.pdbx_strand_id
1 'polypeptide(L)'
;MRRSHKFAAVLLVPLLAVACSGNPEPEPVQPEPAPQAPPPPPDDSAEREAAASRICDRASAAMESGDYATARQLLEQVLRDYPGTACAEAAPGEIDRARALEALTARIHFEFNLASISDEAAAILQRKAEALRTHTDVQLTIEGHCDERGSLEYNQALGMRRARAALQYLTSLGLDASRFRVVTFGEERPLASGSTEGAWRQNRRSEFVITAGDI
;
A
#
# COMPACT_ATOMS: atom_id res chain seq x y z
N MET A 1 -25.03 63.70 -2.75
CA MET A 1 -24.86 65.14 -2.37
C MET A 1 -23.57 65.62 -2.96
N ARG A 2 -23.71 66.56 -3.92
CA ARG A 2 -22.64 67.33 -4.61
C ARG A 2 -21.92 68.22 -3.62
N ARG A 3 -20.61 68.44 -3.76
CA ARG A 3 -20.00 69.77 -3.67
C ARG A 3 -18.66 69.78 -4.43
N SER A 4 -18.68 70.58 -5.50
CA SER A 4 -17.55 71.15 -6.20
C SER A 4 -17.03 72.37 -5.45
N HIS A 5 -15.74 72.70 -5.57
CA HIS A 5 -15.19 74.06 -5.57
C HIS A 5 -13.81 73.95 -6.28
N LYS A 6 -13.63 74.44 -7.49
CA LYS A 6 -13.42 75.77 -8.09
C LYS A 6 -12.06 76.40 -7.68
N PHE A 7 -11.22 76.45 -8.72
CA PHE A 7 -10.33 77.51 -9.23
C PHE A 7 -9.65 78.50 -8.28
N ALA A 8 -8.33 78.66 -8.45
CA ALA A 8 -7.71 79.96 -8.64
C ALA A 8 -6.36 79.80 -9.40
N ALA A 9 -6.31 80.37 -10.56
CA ALA A 9 -5.11 80.65 -11.36
C ALA A 9 -4.45 81.91 -10.85
N VAL A 10 -3.15 81.94 -10.73
CA VAL A 10 -2.35 83.17 -10.62
C VAL A 10 -1.21 83.05 -11.64
N LEU A 11 -1.31 83.86 -12.68
CA LEU A 11 -0.27 84.25 -13.61
C LEU A 11 0.70 85.22 -12.96
N LEU A 12 1.99 85.03 -13.08
CA LEU A 12 2.97 86.10 -13.06
C LEU A 12 4.17 85.74 -13.95
N VAL A 13 4.48 86.62 -14.89
CA VAL A 13 5.46 86.60 -15.95
C VAL A 13 6.71 87.42 -15.49
N PRO A 14 7.80 87.59 -16.20
CA PRO A 14 9.09 86.88 -16.03
C PRO A 14 10.18 87.82 -15.54
N LEU A 15 11.29 87.26 -15.11
CA LEU A 15 12.54 88.03 -15.06
C LEU A 15 13.66 87.22 -15.71
N LEU A 16 14.13 87.71 -16.85
CA LEU A 16 15.37 87.28 -17.47
C LEU A 16 16.55 87.66 -16.55
N ALA A 17 17.34 86.65 -16.21
CA ALA A 17 18.75 86.89 -15.82
C ALA A 17 19.64 85.91 -16.61
N VAL A 18 20.37 86.49 -17.51
CA VAL A 18 21.49 85.82 -18.19
C VAL A 18 22.67 85.72 -17.23
N ALA A 19 23.14 84.52 -16.96
CA ALA A 19 24.47 84.32 -16.38
C ALA A 19 25.06 82.92 -16.77
N CYS A 20 26.13 83.04 -17.53
CA CYS A 20 27.32 82.21 -17.59
C CYS A 20 27.19 80.66 -17.63
N SER A 21 27.68 80.19 -18.78
CA SER A 21 28.05 78.81 -19.05
C SER A 21 28.99 78.21 -17.95
N GLY A 22 28.44 77.27 -17.25
CA GLY A 22 29.17 76.26 -16.50
C GLY A 22 28.75 74.92 -17.04
N ASN A 23 29.74 74.18 -17.51
CA ASN A 23 29.53 72.82 -18.03
C ASN A 23 29.05 71.98 -16.83
N PRO A 24 27.89 71.30 -16.89
CA PRO A 24 27.48 70.43 -15.83
C PRO A 24 28.39 69.23 -15.78
N GLU A 25 28.99 69.02 -14.60
CA GLU A 25 29.71 67.80 -14.26
C GLU A 25 28.77 66.61 -14.46
N PRO A 26 29.21 65.51 -15.13
CA PRO A 26 28.33 64.36 -15.33
C PRO A 26 27.97 63.76 -13.99
N GLU A 27 26.68 63.64 -13.70
CA GLU A 27 26.18 62.90 -12.54
C GLU A 27 26.73 61.45 -12.53
N PRO A 28 27.16 60.95 -11.39
CA PRO A 28 27.62 59.56 -11.31
C PRO A 28 26.50 58.61 -11.71
N VAL A 29 26.68 57.92 -12.82
CA VAL A 29 25.80 56.86 -13.30
C VAL A 29 25.73 55.81 -12.22
N GLN A 30 24.63 55.74 -11.49
CA GLN A 30 24.35 54.63 -10.58
C GLN A 30 24.35 53.35 -11.44
N PRO A 31 25.11 52.30 -11.04
CA PRO A 31 25.04 51.05 -11.78
C PRO A 31 23.63 50.51 -11.73
N GLU A 32 23.08 50.20 -12.89
CA GLU A 32 21.81 49.53 -13.03
C GLU A 32 21.80 48.29 -12.11
N PRO A 33 20.75 48.08 -11.29
CA PRO A 33 20.67 46.86 -10.47
C PRO A 33 20.75 45.66 -11.40
N ALA A 34 21.69 44.74 -11.06
CA ALA A 34 21.86 43.51 -11.83
C ALA A 34 20.51 42.79 -11.97
N PRO A 35 20.22 42.19 -13.14
CA PRO A 35 18.99 41.45 -13.34
C PRO A 35 18.78 40.44 -12.21
N GLN A 36 17.69 40.57 -11.46
CA GLN A 36 17.34 39.60 -10.45
C GLN A 36 17.14 38.25 -11.14
N ALA A 37 17.82 37.21 -10.65
CA ALA A 37 17.60 35.85 -11.12
C ALA A 37 16.09 35.54 -11.03
N PRO A 38 15.51 34.83 -12.02
CA PRO A 38 14.13 34.41 -11.95
C PRO A 38 13.88 33.68 -10.63
N PRO A 39 12.71 33.87 -10.00
CA PRO A 39 12.36 33.13 -8.78
C PRO A 39 12.52 31.64 -9.04
N PRO A 40 13.01 30.85 -8.05
CA PRO A 40 13.07 29.41 -8.21
C PRO A 40 11.66 28.87 -8.53
N PRO A 41 11.57 27.79 -9.33
CA PRO A 41 10.28 27.16 -9.61
C PRO A 41 9.56 26.84 -8.29
N PRO A 42 8.22 26.86 -8.28
CA PRO A 42 7.47 26.54 -7.08
C PRO A 42 7.90 25.16 -6.57
N ASP A 43 8.17 25.08 -5.26
CA ASP A 43 8.51 23.83 -4.59
C ASP A 43 7.21 23.02 -4.42
N ASP A 44 7.00 22.03 -5.27
CA ASP A 44 5.87 21.09 -5.22
C ASP A 44 6.11 19.90 -4.28
N SER A 45 7.22 19.93 -3.52
CA SER A 45 7.63 18.84 -2.62
C SER A 45 6.55 18.54 -1.57
N ALA A 46 5.92 19.55 -1.00
CA ALA A 46 4.86 19.37 -0.02
C ALA A 46 3.58 18.71 -0.62
N GLU A 47 3.24 19.07 -1.86
CA GLU A 47 2.11 18.45 -2.56
C GLU A 47 2.39 16.98 -2.89
N ARG A 48 3.61 16.68 -3.33
CA ARG A 48 4.09 15.32 -3.59
C ARG A 48 4.09 14.47 -2.32
N GLU A 49 4.60 15.01 -1.21
CA GLU A 49 4.60 14.34 0.10
C GLU A 49 3.17 14.02 0.56
N ALA A 50 2.25 14.99 0.46
CA ALA A 50 0.85 14.80 0.81
C ALA A 50 0.14 13.78 -0.11
N ALA A 51 0.51 13.71 -1.40
CA ALA A 51 -0.02 12.73 -2.32
C ALA A 51 0.47 11.31 -1.99
N ALA A 52 1.76 11.16 -1.72
CA ALA A 52 2.36 9.89 -1.29
C ALA A 52 1.76 9.39 0.01
N SER A 53 1.61 10.25 1.02
CA SER A 53 1.00 9.93 2.31
C SER A 53 -0.41 9.34 2.15
N ARG A 54 -1.27 9.93 1.32
CA ARG A 54 -2.62 9.39 1.06
C ARG A 54 -2.61 7.98 0.48
N ILE A 55 -1.62 7.64 -0.33
CA ILE A 55 -1.49 6.27 -0.89
C ILE A 55 -0.99 5.33 0.21
N CYS A 56 -0.06 5.76 1.05
CA CYS A 56 0.41 4.99 2.20
C CYS A 56 -0.70 4.71 3.21
N ASP A 57 -1.54 5.69 3.52
CA ASP A 57 -2.70 5.48 4.39
C ASP A 57 -3.64 4.40 3.85
N ARG A 58 -3.87 4.40 2.53
CA ARG A 58 -4.65 3.35 1.85
C ARG A 58 -3.95 1.99 1.88
N ALA A 59 -2.63 1.96 1.72
CA ALA A 59 -1.86 0.73 1.82
C ALA A 59 -1.92 0.16 3.25
N SER A 60 -1.81 1.00 4.27
CA SER A 60 -1.97 0.61 5.67
C SER A 60 -3.37 0.04 5.95
N ALA A 61 -4.42 0.69 5.46
CA ALA A 61 -5.79 0.19 5.59
C ALA A 61 -5.98 -1.17 4.88
N ALA A 62 -5.33 -1.38 3.72
CA ALA A 62 -5.34 -2.65 3.02
C ALA A 62 -4.58 -3.74 3.81
N MET A 63 -3.45 -3.41 4.45
CA MET A 63 -2.73 -4.31 5.36
C MET A 63 -3.62 -4.74 6.54
N GLU A 64 -4.30 -3.79 7.18
CA GLU A 64 -5.20 -4.06 8.32
C GLU A 64 -6.40 -4.93 7.93
N SER A 65 -6.93 -4.77 6.72
CA SER A 65 -8.03 -5.58 6.20
C SER A 65 -7.59 -6.96 5.68
N GLY A 66 -6.29 -7.24 5.63
CA GLY A 66 -5.73 -8.48 5.09
C GLY A 66 -5.67 -8.52 3.55
N ASP A 67 -5.89 -7.40 2.86
CA ASP A 67 -5.71 -7.29 1.42
C ASP A 67 -4.24 -6.92 1.09
N TYR A 68 -3.36 -7.86 1.37
CA TYR A 68 -1.91 -7.69 1.21
C TYR A 68 -1.48 -7.45 -0.23
N ALA A 69 -2.22 -8.00 -1.19
CA ALA A 69 -1.95 -7.79 -2.61
C ALA A 69 -2.17 -6.32 -3.01
N THR A 70 -3.29 -5.73 -2.60
CA THR A 70 -3.59 -4.31 -2.81
C THR A 70 -2.61 -3.41 -2.06
N ALA A 71 -2.28 -3.73 -0.80
CA ALA A 71 -1.28 -2.98 -0.03
C ALA A 71 0.05 -2.91 -0.77
N ARG A 72 0.57 -4.06 -1.23
CA ARG A 72 1.81 -4.14 -2.00
C ARG A 72 1.76 -3.31 -3.28
N GLN A 73 0.67 -3.40 -4.06
CA GLN A 73 0.52 -2.63 -5.30
C GLN A 73 0.54 -1.11 -5.05
N LEU A 74 -0.12 -0.65 -3.98
CA LEU A 74 -0.13 0.76 -3.58
C LEU A 74 1.28 1.24 -3.17
N LEU A 75 2.01 0.45 -2.40
CA LEU A 75 3.39 0.76 -2.00
C LEU A 75 4.35 0.76 -3.21
N GLU A 76 4.22 -0.19 -4.13
CA GLU A 76 4.98 -0.22 -5.39
C GLU A 76 4.63 1.00 -6.28
N GLN A 77 3.38 1.48 -6.24
CA GLN A 77 2.99 2.73 -6.90
C GLN A 77 3.72 3.93 -6.30
N VAL A 78 3.78 4.03 -4.97
CA VAL A 78 4.50 5.14 -4.29
C VAL A 78 5.97 5.19 -4.72
N LEU A 79 6.65 4.04 -4.77
CA LEU A 79 8.05 3.97 -5.22
C LEU A 79 8.25 4.48 -6.64
N ARG A 80 7.28 4.23 -7.54
CA ARG A 80 7.36 4.68 -8.94
C ARG A 80 7.04 6.16 -9.10
N ASP A 81 5.95 6.62 -8.46
CA ASP A 81 5.33 7.92 -8.76
C ASP A 81 5.85 9.04 -7.84
N TYR A 82 6.31 8.69 -6.64
CA TYR A 82 6.70 9.64 -5.58
C TYR A 82 8.06 9.31 -4.95
N PRO A 83 9.13 9.07 -5.74
CA PRO A 83 10.44 8.76 -5.18
C PRO A 83 10.96 9.93 -4.32
N GLY A 84 11.65 9.61 -3.21
CA GLY A 84 12.23 10.58 -2.29
C GLY A 84 11.25 11.14 -1.26
N THR A 85 10.02 10.66 -1.19
CA THR A 85 9.07 10.95 -0.11
C THR A 85 9.31 10.01 1.08
N ALA A 86 8.92 10.44 2.27
CA ALA A 86 9.05 9.61 3.50
C ALA A 86 8.34 8.26 3.35
N CYS A 87 7.17 8.26 2.69
CA CYS A 87 6.44 7.03 2.39
C CYS A 87 7.23 6.11 1.43
N ALA A 88 7.88 6.65 0.40
CA ALA A 88 8.70 5.86 -0.52
C ALA A 88 9.94 5.25 0.16
N GLU A 89 10.52 5.95 1.12
CA GLU A 89 11.66 5.44 1.89
C GLU A 89 11.28 4.24 2.78
N ALA A 90 10.08 4.27 3.37
CA ALA A 90 9.56 3.18 4.20
C ALA A 90 8.99 2.01 3.36
N ALA A 91 8.54 2.24 2.14
CA ALA A 91 7.80 1.29 1.32
C ALA A 91 8.50 -0.07 1.08
N PRO A 92 9.84 -0.18 0.89
CA PRO A 92 10.48 -1.48 0.65
C PRO A 92 10.23 -2.49 1.76
N GLY A 93 10.36 -2.09 3.03
CA GLY A 93 10.11 -2.97 4.17
C GLY A 93 8.65 -3.42 4.26
N GLU A 94 7.73 -2.48 4.04
CA GLU A 94 6.29 -2.79 4.05
C GLU A 94 5.87 -3.67 2.85
N ILE A 95 6.52 -3.55 1.70
CA ILE A 95 6.30 -4.44 0.55
C ILE A 95 6.73 -5.86 0.88
N ASP A 96 7.90 -6.04 1.50
CA ASP A 96 8.38 -7.37 1.87
C ASP A 96 7.48 -8.00 2.93
N ARG A 97 7.03 -7.21 3.90
CA ARG A 97 6.03 -7.61 4.88
C ARG A 97 4.71 -8.04 4.24
N ALA A 98 4.18 -7.25 3.32
CA ALA A 98 2.95 -7.57 2.60
C ALA A 98 3.09 -8.87 1.79
N ARG A 99 4.23 -9.10 1.13
CA ARG A 99 4.52 -10.35 0.40
C ARG A 99 4.56 -11.57 1.32
N ALA A 100 5.19 -11.43 2.47
CA ALA A 100 5.25 -12.52 3.46
C ALA A 100 3.84 -12.87 3.97
N LEU A 101 3.04 -11.86 4.35
CA LEU A 101 1.66 -12.06 4.82
C LEU A 101 0.76 -12.66 3.73
N GLU A 102 0.86 -12.18 2.47
CA GLU A 102 0.14 -12.74 1.33
C GLU A 102 0.47 -14.23 1.16
N ALA A 103 1.75 -14.60 1.17
CA ALA A 103 2.18 -15.98 1.05
C ALA A 103 1.72 -16.85 2.22
N LEU A 104 1.82 -16.33 3.46
CA LEU A 104 1.49 -17.07 4.68
C LEU A 104 0.00 -17.30 4.86
N THR A 105 -0.85 -16.38 4.39
CA THR A 105 -2.31 -16.48 4.54
C THR A 105 -3.02 -17.03 3.31
N ALA A 106 -2.33 -17.20 2.18
CA ALA A 106 -2.91 -17.72 0.95
C ALA A 106 -3.62 -19.06 1.17
N ARG A 107 -4.88 -19.15 0.75
CA ARG A 107 -5.71 -20.35 0.84
C ARG A 107 -5.32 -21.36 -0.24
N ILE A 108 -5.55 -22.64 0.03
CA ILE A 108 -5.52 -23.69 -0.99
C ILE A 108 -6.90 -24.30 -1.12
N HIS A 109 -7.26 -24.73 -2.32
CA HIS A 109 -8.55 -25.30 -2.63
C HIS A 109 -8.44 -26.79 -3.00
N PHE A 110 -9.56 -27.50 -2.87
CA PHE A 110 -9.63 -28.93 -3.11
C PHE A 110 -10.79 -29.27 -4.06
N GLU A 111 -10.60 -30.33 -4.82
CA GLU A 111 -11.67 -30.92 -5.62
C GLU A 111 -12.75 -31.54 -4.73
N PHE A 112 -13.93 -31.72 -5.33
CA PHE A 112 -15.05 -32.34 -4.62
C PHE A 112 -14.63 -33.68 -4.01
N ASN A 113 -14.94 -33.84 -2.74
CA ASN A 113 -14.67 -35.08 -1.99
C ASN A 113 -13.19 -35.52 -1.92
N LEU A 114 -12.24 -34.67 -2.32
CA LEU A 114 -10.81 -34.97 -2.26
C LEU A 114 -10.08 -34.14 -1.19
N ALA A 115 -8.96 -34.68 -0.73
CA ALA A 115 -7.98 -34.03 0.14
C ALA A 115 -6.56 -34.05 -0.47
N SER A 116 -6.41 -34.45 -1.73
CA SER A 116 -5.14 -34.44 -2.45
C SER A 116 -4.72 -33.02 -2.77
N ILE A 117 -3.42 -32.73 -2.66
CA ILE A 117 -2.83 -31.45 -3.04
C ILE A 117 -2.67 -31.42 -4.56
N SER A 118 -3.30 -30.44 -5.22
CA SER A 118 -3.12 -30.16 -6.65
C SER A 118 -1.81 -29.42 -6.91
N ASP A 119 -1.38 -29.34 -8.18
CA ASP A 119 -0.18 -28.58 -8.56
C ASP A 119 -0.31 -27.10 -8.18
N GLU A 120 -1.51 -26.51 -8.32
CA GLU A 120 -1.78 -25.14 -7.91
C GLU A 120 -1.63 -24.98 -6.38
N ALA A 121 -2.22 -25.89 -5.60
CA ALA A 121 -2.09 -25.90 -4.15
C ALA A 121 -0.62 -26.11 -3.73
N ALA A 122 0.11 -26.99 -4.41
CA ALA A 122 1.53 -27.23 -4.17
C ALA A 122 2.36 -25.96 -4.38
N ALA A 123 2.12 -25.20 -5.47
CA ALA A 123 2.81 -23.95 -5.74
C ALA A 123 2.54 -22.88 -4.64
N ILE A 124 1.32 -22.82 -4.12
CA ILE A 124 0.98 -21.94 -3.00
C ILE A 124 1.73 -22.37 -1.73
N LEU A 125 1.74 -23.66 -1.42
CA LEU A 125 2.43 -24.21 -0.25
C LEU A 125 3.95 -24.04 -0.32
N GLN A 126 4.56 -24.11 -1.51
CA GLN A 126 5.99 -23.82 -1.73
C GLN A 126 6.33 -22.37 -1.38
N ARG A 127 5.57 -21.40 -1.90
CA ARG A 127 5.77 -19.98 -1.53
C ARG A 127 5.59 -19.73 -0.03
N LYS A 128 4.62 -20.41 0.58
CA LYS A 128 4.40 -20.37 2.03
C LYS A 128 5.61 -20.94 2.79
N ALA A 129 6.19 -22.02 2.32
CA ALA A 129 7.38 -22.61 2.92
C ALA A 129 8.60 -21.69 2.82
N GLU A 130 8.76 -20.93 1.72
CA GLU A 130 9.83 -19.94 1.58
C GLU A 130 9.65 -18.81 2.61
N ALA A 131 8.44 -18.25 2.75
CA ALA A 131 8.17 -17.24 3.76
C ALA A 131 8.42 -17.76 5.18
N LEU A 132 8.02 -19.02 5.50
CA LEU A 132 8.25 -19.63 6.80
C LEU A 132 9.74 -19.92 7.10
N ARG A 133 10.59 -20.08 6.09
CA ARG A 133 12.05 -20.20 6.29
C ARG A 133 12.68 -18.88 6.67
N THR A 134 12.16 -17.77 6.13
CA THR A 134 12.62 -16.42 6.47
C THR A 134 12.13 -16.00 7.84
N HIS A 135 10.85 -16.29 8.16
CA HIS A 135 10.20 -15.96 9.44
C HIS A 135 10.12 -17.20 10.32
N THR A 136 11.20 -17.51 11.03
CA THR A 136 11.38 -18.79 11.74
C THR A 136 10.52 -18.93 12.99
N ASP A 137 10.08 -17.84 13.57
CA ASP A 137 9.24 -17.76 14.78
C ASP A 137 7.73 -17.82 14.48
N VAL A 138 7.33 -17.64 13.22
CA VAL A 138 5.92 -17.69 12.81
C VAL A 138 5.35 -19.09 12.98
N GLN A 139 4.19 -19.17 13.65
CA GLN A 139 3.39 -20.38 13.82
C GLN A 139 2.04 -20.22 13.12
N LEU A 140 1.55 -21.29 12.51
CA LEU A 140 0.30 -21.30 11.77
C LEU A 140 -0.69 -22.32 12.31
N THR A 141 -1.97 -21.94 12.37
CA THR A 141 -3.06 -22.90 12.42
C THR A 141 -3.56 -23.17 11.00
N ILE A 142 -3.62 -24.43 10.61
CA ILE A 142 -4.17 -24.91 9.34
C ILE A 142 -5.60 -25.35 9.57
N GLU A 143 -6.56 -24.64 8.98
CA GLU A 143 -7.98 -24.87 9.12
C GLU A 143 -8.52 -25.57 7.89
N GLY A 144 -9.20 -26.73 8.09
CA GLY A 144 -9.81 -27.50 7.00
C GLY A 144 -11.31 -27.27 6.89
N HIS A 145 -11.77 -26.94 5.68
CA HIS A 145 -13.16 -26.64 5.38
C HIS A 145 -13.72 -27.48 4.24
N CYS A 146 -15.04 -27.66 4.25
CA CYS A 146 -15.80 -28.36 3.24
C CYS A 146 -16.94 -27.50 2.72
N ASP A 147 -17.52 -27.90 1.57
CA ASP A 147 -18.85 -27.44 1.15
C ASP A 147 -19.94 -28.18 1.96
N GLU A 148 -21.17 -27.73 1.83
CA GLU A 148 -22.34 -28.20 2.60
C GLU A 148 -22.83 -29.62 2.25
N ARG A 149 -22.24 -30.27 1.24
CA ARG A 149 -22.70 -31.59 0.76
C ARG A 149 -22.11 -32.70 1.61
N GLY A 150 -22.96 -33.51 2.21
CA GLY A 150 -22.60 -34.63 3.05
C GLY A 150 -23.19 -34.53 4.47
N SER A 151 -22.77 -35.40 5.37
CA SER A 151 -23.08 -35.24 6.79
C SER A 151 -22.05 -34.40 7.50
N LEU A 152 -22.43 -33.77 8.61
CA LEU A 152 -21.53 -32.97 9.45
C LEU A 152 -20.29 -33.78 9.85
N GLU A 153 -20.48 -35.00 10.33
CA GLU A 153 -19.39 -35.89 10.77
C GLU A 153 -18.44 -36.22 9.62
N TYR A 154 -19.01 -36.46 8.42
CA TYR A 154 -18.21 -36.71 7.23
C TYR A 154 -17.36 -35.50 6.85
N ASN A 155 -17.97 -34.32 6.86
CA ASN A 155 -17.29 -33.06 6.52
C ASN A 155 -16.27 -32.64 7.58
N GLN A 156 -16.50 -32.92 8.85
CA GLN A 156 -15.49 -32.78 9.90
C GLN A 156 -14.27 -33.69 9.62
N ALA A 157 -14.49 -34.94 9.29
CA ALA A 157 -13.41 -35.87 8.97
C ALA A 157 -12.67 -35.46 7.67
N LEU A 158 -13.39 -35.01 6.63
CA LEU A 158 -12.80 -34.57 5.35
C LEU A 158 -11.99 -33.29 5.53
N GLY A 159 -12.52 -32.30 6.26
CA GLY A 159 -11.78 -31.08 6.57
C GLY A 159 -10.48 -31.35 7.32
N MET A 160 -10.51 -32.27 8.29
CA MET A 160 -9.31 -32.72 9.01
C MET A 160 -8.30 -33.38 8.05
N ARG A 161 -8.74 -34.21 7.11
CA ARG A 161 -7.83 -34.83 6.10
C ARG A 161 -7.19 -33.77 5.21
N ARG A 162 -7.92 -32.73 4.79
CA ARG A 162 -7.41 -31.59 3.98
C ARG A 162 -6.33 -30.81 4.72
N ALA A 163 -6.61 -30.43 5.97
CA ALA A 163 -5.63 -29.71 6.78
C ALA A 163 -4.36 -30.54 7.05
N ARG A 164 -4.52 -31.86 7.31
CA ARG A 164 -3.36 -32.78 7.45
C ARG A 164 -2.57 -32.95 6.17
N ALA A 165 -3.21 -32.98 5.00
CA ALA A 165 -2.52 -33.06 3.71
C ALA A 165 -1.64 -31.83 3.47
N ALA A 166 -2.13 -30.63 3.81
CA ALA A 166 -1.35 -29.39 3.76
C ALA A 166 -0.17 -29.43 4.74
N LEU A 167 -0.37 -29.89 5.98
CA LEU A 167 0.71 -30.09 6.96
C LEU A 167 1.78 -31.05 6.44
N GLN A 168 1.37 -32.23 5.96
CA GLN A 168 2.30 -33.24 5.40
C GLN A 168 3.13 -32.68 4.26
N TYR A 169 2.52 -31.89 3.37
CA TYR A 169 3.23 -31.23 2.29
C TYR A 169 4.29 -30.23 2.81
N LEU A 170 3.91 -29.34 3.75
CA LEU A 170 4.83 -28.37 4.35
C LEU A 170 5.99 -29.06 5.09
N THR A 171 5.72 -30.14 5.84
CA THR A 171 6.77 -30.90 6.53
C THR A 171 7.67 -31.67 5.56
N SER A 172 7.16 -32.15 4.44
CA SER A 172 7.98 -32.76 3.36
C SER A 172 8.97 -31.77 2.74
N LEU A 173 8.67 -30.45 2.81
CA LEU A 173 9.58 -29.38 2.42
C LEU A 173 10.60 -29.01 3.52
N GLY A 174 10.65 -29.76 4.62
CA GLY A 174 11.63 -29.59 5.70
C GLY A 174 11.23 -28.62 6.81
N LEU A 175 9.96 -28.21 6.88
CA LEU A 175 9.49 -27.37 7.97
C LEU A 175 9.16 -28.22 9.22
N ASP A 176 9.45 -27.67 10.42
CA ASP A 176 9.15 -28.34 11.68
C ASP A 176 7.63 -28.39 11.92
N ALA A 177 7.12 -29.59 12.17
CA ALA A 177 5.71 -29.85 12.48
C ALA A 177 5.20 -29.10 13.72
N SER A 178 6.09 -28.80 14.67
CA SER A 178 5.75 -28.05 15.90
C SER A 178 5.27 -26.62 15.64
N ARG A 179 5.56 -26.08 14.46
CA ARG A 179 5.11 -24.75 14.03
C ARG A 179 3.66 -24.71 13.55
N PHE A 180 3.02 -25.87 13.46
CA PHE A 180 1.69 -26.00 12.87
C PHE A 180 0.70 -26.64 13.83
N ARG A 181 -0.46 -26.03 13.93
CA ARG A 181 -1.65 -26.62 14.55
C ARG A 181 -2.66 -26.96 13.43
N VAL A 182 -3.32 -28.10 13.55
CA VAL A 182 -4.36 -28.51 12.59
C VAL A 182 -5.71 -28.53 13.28
N VAL A 183 -6.69 -27.89 12.67
CA VAL A 183 -8.09 -27.89 13.11
C VAL A 183 -9.02 -28.11 11.92
N THR A 184 -10.25 -28.49 12.16
CA THR A 184 -11.28 -28.59 11.14
C THR A 184 -12.55 -27.88 11.60
N PHE A 185 -13.23 -27.27 10.64
CA PHE A 185 -14.55 -26.70 10.81
C PHE A 185 -15.58 -27.38 9.91
N GLY A 186 -15.16 -28.39 9.11
CA GLY A 186 -16.07 -29.04 8.17
C GLY A 186 -16.80 -28.01 7.31
N GLU A 187 -18.12 -28.06 7.32
CA GLU A 187 -19.01 -27.12 6.61
C GLU A 187 -19.46 -25.92 7.46
N GLU A 188 -19.10 -25.87 8.76
CA GLU A 188 -19.68 -24.92 9.73
C GLU A 188 -19.25 -23.47 9.51
N ARG A 189 -18.18 -23.22 8.73
CA ARG A 189 -17.68 -21.88 8.43
C ARG A 189 -17.55 -21.66 6.91
N PRO A 190 -18.68 -21.50 6.20
CA PRO A 190 -18.63 -21.25 4.78
C PRO A 190 -18.04 -19.88 4.48
N LEU A 191 -17.18 -19.81 3.45
CA LEU A 191 -16.65 -18.56 2.90
C LEU A 191 -17.63 -17.89 1.95
N ALA A 192 -18.33 -18.70 1.16
CA ALA A 192 -19.36 -18.25 0.24
C ALA A 192 -20.67 -18.94 0.54
N SER A 193 -21.76 -18.16 0.56
CA SER A 193 -23.12 -18.65 0.76
C SER A 193 -23.75 -19.11 -0.56
N GLY A 194 -24.68 -20.06 -0.48
CA GLY A 194 -25.47 -20.56 -1.60
C GLY A 194 -24.98 -21.91 -2.13
N SER A 195 -25.95 -22.66 -2.71
CA SER A 195 -25.78 -24.04 -3.18
C SER A 195 -25.43 -24.06 -4.68
N THR A 196 -24.32 -23.42 -5.04
CA THR A 196 -23.78 -23.39 -6.39
C THR A 196 -22.36 -23.94 -6.43
N GLU A 197 -21.93 -24.50 -7.57
CA GLU A 197 -20.55 -24.99 -7.71
C GLU A 197 -19.50 -23.89 -7.46
N GLY A 198 -19.79 -22.64 -7.80
CA GLY A 198 -18.93 -21.49 -7.50
C GLY A 198 -18.74 -21.28 -5.99
N ALA A 199 -19.84 -21.33 -5.19
CA ALA A 199 -19.78 -21.23 -3.74
C ALA A 199 -19.10 -22.46 -3.12
N TRP A 200 -19.49 -23.66 -3.56
CA TRP A 200 -18.89 -24.91 -3.06
C TRP A 200 -17.38 -24.98 -3.29
N ARG A 201 -16.89 -24.56 -4.46
CA ARG A 201 -15.45 -24.52 -4.75
C ARG A 201 -14.69 -23.58 -3.82
N GLN A 202 -15.25 -22.42 -3.47
CA GLN A 202 -14.65 -21.51 -2.49
C GLN A 202 -14.64 -22.12 -1.08
N ASN A 203 -15.67 -22.90 -0.72
CA ASN A 203 -15.80 -23.53 0.59
C ASN A 203 -14.85 -24.72 0.78
N ARG A 204 -14.53 -25.46 -0.30
CA ARG A 204 -13.57 -26.58 -0.28
C ARG A 204 -12.12 -26.06 -0.20
N ARG A 205 -11.68 -25.68 1.00
CA ARG A 205 -10.40 -25.03 1.20
C ARG A 205 -9.67 -25.44 2.46
N SER A 206 -8.38 -25.13 2.52
CA SER A 206 -7.67 -24.93 3.79
C SER A 206 -7.23 -23.48 3.92
N GLU A 207 -7.45 -22.90 5.08
CA GLU A 207 -6.97 -21.59 5.49
C GLU A 207 -5.75 -21.71 6.39
N PHE A 208 -4.93 -20.65 6.41
CA PHE A 208 -3.72 -20.58 7.22
C PHE A 208 -3.76 -19.32 8.06
N VAL A 209 -3.85 -19.49 9.36
CA VAL A 209 -3.99 -18.40 10.33
C VAL A 209 -2.69 -18.28 11.11
N ILE A 210 -2.08 -17.10 11.10
CA ILE A 210 -0.89 -16.80 11.91
C ILE A 210 -1.33 -16.73 13.38
N THR A 211 -0.70 -17.52 14.22
CA THR A 211 -1.05 -17.64 15.64
C THR A 211 0.05 -17.18 16.58
N ALA A 212 1.28 -17.08 16.10
CA ALA A 212 2.43 -16.50 16.80
C ALA A 212 3.51 -16.09 15.82
N GLY A 213 4.45 -15.24 16.26
CA GLY A 213 5.59 -14.72 15.50
C GLY A 213 5.30 -13.37 14.87
N ASP A 214 6.38 -12.66 14.52
CA ASP A 214 6.35 -11.34 13.90
C ASP A 214 6.77 -11.41 12.42
N ILE A 215 6.22 -10.49 11.61
CA ILE A 215 6.51 -10.35 10.17
C ILE A 215 6.82 -8.90 9.85
#